data_bc395e7c326d120f6c4a8f120d08d1b7
#
_entry.id   bc395e7c326d120f6c4a8f120d08d1b7
#
_cell.length_a   1.000
_cell.length_b   1.000
_cell.length_c   1.000
_cell.angle_alpha   90.00
_cell.angle_beta   90.00
_cell.angle_gamma   90.00
#
_symmetry.space_group_name_H-M   'P 1'
#
loop_
_entity.id
_entity.type
_entity.pdbx_description
1 polymer ?
#
loop_
_entity_poly.entity_id
_entity_poly.type
_entity_poly.pdbx_seq_one_letter_code
_entity_poly.pdbx_strand_id
1 'polypeptide(L)'
;AEGVTTVEIKSGYGLDEESELRMLRAIRELSESVPADVLATCLAAHGFPPEFKHNPDGWIDVICNQLLPQVKAKGLADAVDAFCEHLALSPAQVARVFDQATALGLPVKLHAEQLSSLGGAALAARYDALSADHLEYATEDDVKAMAQHGTVAVLLPGAFYLLRETQRPPVELFRHYGVPMALASDANPGTSPALSLRLMLNMGCTLFGMTPEEALAGVTIWGAKALGLEQTHGTLEAGKVASFVHWPLA
;
A
#
# COMPACT_ATOMS: atom_id res chain seq x y z
N ALA A 1 -11.43 -13.57 15.76
CA ALA A 1 -11.41 -12.26 15.10
C ALA A 1 -10.09 -11.54 15.44
N GLU A 2 -9.41 -11.00 14.42
CA GLU A 2 -8.09 -10.36 14.58
C GLU A 2 -8.19 -8.89 15.04
N GLY A 3 -9.39 -8.34 15.14
CA GLY A 3 -9.60 -6.93 15.52
C GLY A 3 -9.44 -5.95 14.37
N VAL A 4 -9.51 -6.42 13.13
CA VAL A 4 -9.48 -5.56 11.93
C VAL A 4 -10.86 -4.96 11.74
N THR A 5 -10.93 -3.64 11.65
CA THR A 5 -12.17 -2.88 11.41
C THR A 5 -12.17 -2.21 10.03
N THR A 6 -11.00 -2.05 9.44
CA THR A 6 -10.79 -1.47 8.10
C THR A 6 -9.79 -2.31 7.34
N VAL A 7 -10.06 -2.62 6.08
CA VAL A 7 -9.18 -3.42 5.22
C VAL A 7 -9.05 -2.77 3.84
N GLU A 8 -7.83 -2.71 3.33
CA GLU A 8 -7.57 -2.40 1.94
C GLU A 8 -7.44 -3.71 1.16
N ILE A 9 -8.12 -3.78 0.01
CA ILE A 9 -7.99 -4.89 -0.92
C ILE A 9 -7.55 -4.33 -2.28
N LYS A 10 -6.46 -4.88 -2.81
CA LYS A 10 -5.86 -4.44 -4.07
C LYS A 10 -6.19 -5.42 -5.19
N SER A 11 -6.45 -4.91 -6.40
CA SER A 11 -6.43 -5.70 -7.64
C SER A 11 -4.98 -6.02 -8.06
N GLY A 12 -4.70 -6.33 -9.31
CA GLY A 12 -3.32 -6.45 -9.80
C GLY A 12 -2.92 -7.83 -10.32
N TYR A 13 -3.79 -8.81 -10.17
CA TYR A 13 -3.56 -10.17 -10.65
C TYR A 13 -4.38 -10.53 -11.89
N GLY A 14 -5.20 -9.59 -12.39
CA GLY A 14 -6.02 -9.79 -13.57
C GLY A 14 -5.23 -9.85 -14.86
N LEU A 15 -4.22 -9.01 -14.98
CA LEU A 15 -3.32 -8.90 -16.12
C LEU A 15 -4.04 -8.63 -17.45
N ASP A 16 -5.27 -8.15 -17.41
CA ASP A 16 -6.04 -7.59 -18.50
C ASP A 16 -7.09 -6.63 -17.98
N GLU A 17 -7.61 -5.76 -18.83
CA GLU A 17 -8.56 -4.71 -18.44
C GLU A 17 -9.84 -5.28 -17.83
N GLU A 18 -10.44 -6.29 -18.44
CA GLU A 18 -11.71 -6.85 -17.97
C GLU A 18 -11.57 -7.55 -16.62
N SER A 19 -10.50 -8.33 -16.44
CA SER A 19 -10.21 -9.05 -15.20
C SER A 19 -9.91 -8.09 -14.05
N GLU A 20 -9.13 -7.03 -14.28
CA GLU A 20 -8.87 -5.99 -13.29
C GLU A 20 -10.17 -5.27 -12.86
N LEU A 21 -11.01 -4.88 -13.82
CA LEU A 21 -12.32 -4.28 -13.51
C LEU A 21 -13.25 -5.25 -12.76
N ARG A 22 -13.19 -6.54 -13.07
CA ARG A 22 -13.98 -7.59 -12.39
C ARG A 22 -13.50 -7.76 -10.94
N MET A 23 -12.19 -7.77 -10.70
CA MET A 23 -11.62 -7.82 -9.35
C MET A 23 -12.10 -6.61 -8.52
N LEU A 24 -12.01 -5.41 -9.06
CA LEU A 24 -12.45 -4.19 -8.36
C LEU A 24 -13.96 -4.21 -8.06
N ARG A 25 -14.80 -4.70 -8.98
CA ARG A 25 -16.23 -4.88 -8.70
C ARG A 25 -16.46 -5.87 -7.56
N ALA A 26 -15.76 -7.02 -7.57
CA ALA A 26 -15.88 -8.00 -6.49
C ALA A 26 -15.46 -7.42 -5.13
N ILE A 27 -14.46 -6.54 -5.08
CA ILE A 27 -14.09 -5.82 -3.85
C ILE A 27 -15.24 -4.91 -3.38
N ARG A 28 -15.88 -4.18 -4.28
CA ARG A 28 -17.05 -3.33 -3.95
C ARG A 28 -18.25 -4.15 -3.46
N GLU A 29 -18.55 -5.26 -4.12
CA GLU A 29 -19.61 -6.18 -3.67
C GLU A 29 -19.30 -6.77 -2.30
N LEU A 30 -18.03 -7.15 -2.04
CA LEU A 30 -17.60 -7.62 -0.73
C LEU A 30 -17.83 -6.55 0.35
N SER A 31 -17.57 -5.29 0.07
CA SER A 31 -17.73 -4.19 1.03
C SER A 31 -19.16 -4.06 1.56
N GLU A 32 -20.16 -4.47 0.79
CA GLU A 32 -21.56 -4.46 1.19
C GLU A 32 -21.95 -5.64 2.09
N SER A 33 -21.12 -6.68 2.16
CA SER A 33 -21.43 -7.95 2.82
C SER A 33 -20.67 -8.21 4.12
N VAL A 34 -19.61 -7.44 4.40
CA VAL A 34 -18.75 -7.63 5.57
C VAL A 34 -18.90 -6.49 6.57
N PRO A 35 -18.81 -6.76 7.89
CA PRO A 35 -18.92 -5.73 8.93
C PRO A 35 -17.57 -5.02 9.14
N ALA A 36 -16.93 -4.56 8.07
CA ALA A 36 -15.68 -3.82 8.08
C ALA A 36 -15.68 -2.80 6.94
N ASP A 37 -14.98 -1.69 7.12
CA ASP A 37 -14.75 -0.74 6.05
C ASP A 37 -13.76 -1.34 5.05
N VAL A 38 -14.15 -1.44 3.77
CA VAL A 38 -13.31 -2.00 2.71
C VAL A 38 -12.95 -0.91 1.71
N LEU A 39 -11.66 -0.66 1.57
CA LEU A 39 -11.12 0.22 0.53
C LEU A 39 -10.60 -0.61 -0.64
N ALA A 40 -10.94 -0.18 -1.84
CA ALA A 40 -10.47 -0.79 -3.08
C ALA A 40 -9.30 -0.01 -3.65
N THR A 41 -8.19 -0.67 -3.95
CA THR A 41 -7.03 -0.07 -4.61
C THR A 41 -6.77 -0.73 -5.95
N CYS A 42 -6.71 0.07 -7.01
CA CYS A 42 -6.36 -0.41 -8.34
C CYS A 42 -4.85 -0.58 -8.46
N LEU A 43 -4.38 -1.82 -8.49
CA LEU A 43 -2.96 -2.18 -8.63
C LEU A 43 -2.71 -2.85 -10.01
N ALA A 44 -3.40 -2.45 -11.07
CA ALA A 44 -3.17 -3.00 -12.42
C ALA A 44 -1.72 -2.83 -12.91
N ALA A 45 -1.01 -1.83 -12.37
CA ALA A 45 0.41 -1.58 -12.59
C ALA A 45 1.31 -2.45 -11.67
N HIS A 46 0.94 -3.72 -11.43
CA HIS A 46 1.70 -4.68 -10.63
C HIS A 46 2.74 -5.45 -11.43
N GLY A 47 2.44 -5.70 -12.69
CA GLY A 47 3.32 -6.42 -13.60
C GLY A 47 2.84 -6.30 -15.04
N PHE A 48 3.52 -7.01 -15.93
CA PHE A 48 3.19 -6.98 -17.36
C PHE A 48 2.48 -8.27 -17.79
N PRO A 49 1.32 -8.15 -18.46
CA PRO A 49 0.68 -9.30 -19.09
C PRO A 49 1.62 -9.98 -20.11
N PRO A 50 1.50 -11.31 -20.32
CA PRO A 50 2.33 -12.03 -21.27
C PRO A 50 2.29 -11.43 -22.69
N GLU A 51 1.15 -10.88 -23.11
CA GLU A 51 0.93 -10.25 -24.41
C GLU A 51 1.75 -8.96 -24.57
N PHE A 52 2.07 -8.29 -23.46
CA PHE A 52 2.86 -7.06 -23.43
C PHE A 52 4.33 -7.28 -23.09
N LYS A 53 4.79 -8.54 -22.99
CA LYS A 53 6.19 -8.86 -22.65
C LYS A 53 7.22 -8.14 -23.52
N HIS A 54 6.91 -7.91 -24.81
CA HIS A 54 7.77 -7.21 -25.78
C HIS A 54 7.37 -5.76 -26.01
N ASN A 55 6.32 -5.29 -25.35
CA ASN A 55 5.84 -3.91 -25.41
C ASN A 55 5.25 -3.50 -24.04
N PRO A 56 6.07 -3.42 -22.98
CA PRO A 56 5.60 -3.07 -21.63
C PRO A 56 4.89 -1.72 -21.59
N ASP A 57 5.33 -0.73 -22.38
CA ASP A 57 4.70 0.59 -22.45
C ASP A 57 3.27 0.53 -23.03
N GLY A 58 2.98 -0.45 -23.88
CA GLY A 58 1.63 -0.68 -24.39
C GLY A 58 0.64 -1.05 -23.27
N TRP A 59 1.10 -1.80 -22.24
CA TRP A 59 0.28 -2.06 -21.06
C TRP A 59 0.04 -0.80 -20.22
N ILE A 60 1.08 0.04 -20.07
CA ILE A 60 0.93 1.34 -19.40
C ILE A 60 -0.08 2.23 -20.16
N ASP A 61 -0.06 2.21 -21.49
CA ASP A 61 -1.05 2.93 -22.30
C ASP A 61 -2.47 2.43 -22.06
N VAL A 62 -2.68 1.11 -21.94
CA VAL A 62 -3.99 0.53 -21.58
C VAL A 62 -4.42 0.97 -20.19
N ILE A 63 -3.54 0.89 -19.19
CA ILE A 63 -3.83 1.34 -17.84
C ILE A 63 -4.26 2.82 -17.85
N CYS A 64 -3.45 3.69 -18.45
CA CYS A 64 -3.67 5.13 -18.42
C CYS A 64 -4.91 5.57 -19.22
N ASN A 65 -5.09 5.03 -20.43
CA ASN A 65 -6.07 5.56 -21.37
C ASN A 65 -7.40 4.80 -21.37
N GLN A 66 -7.46 3.59 -20.84
CA GLN A 66 -8.67 2.75 -20.86
C GLN A 66 -9.10 2.36 -19.44
N LEU A 67 -8.23 1.74 -18.65
CA LEU A 67 -8.59 1.17 -17.35
C LEU A 67 -8.90 2.27 -16.31
N LEU A 68 -7.94 3.17 -16.02
CA LEU A 68 -8.11 4.19 -14.98
C LEU A 68 -9.31 5.13 -15.23
N PRO A 69 -9.58 5.60 -16.46
CA PRO A 69 -10.81 6.35 -16.74
C PRO A 69 -12.09 5.58 -16.40
N GLN A 70 -12.14 4.27 -16.67
CA GLN A 70 -13.29 3.45 -16.32
C GLN A 70 -13.39 3.21 -14.81
N VAL A 71 -12.26 2.96 -14.14
CA VAL A 71 -12.20 2.82 -12.67
C VAL A 71 -12.78 4.06 -12.01
N LYS A 72 -12.36 5.25 -12.44
CA LYS A 72 -12.88 6.52 -11.93
C LYS A 72 -14.36 6.72 -12.24
N ALA A 73 -14.75 6.56 -13.50
CA ALA A 73 -16.13 6.79 -13.93
C ALA A 73 -17.14 5.87 -13.22
N LYS A 74 -16.73 4.66 -12.88
CA LYS A 74 -17.57 3.66 -12.19
C LYS A 74 -17.38 3.66 -10.66
N GLY A 75 -16.50 4.50 -10.08
CA GLY A 75 -16.24 4.56 -8.65
C GLY A 75 -15.67 3.25 -8.08
N LEU A 76 -14.85 2.53 -8.84
CA LEU A 76 -14.41 1.19 -8.48
C LEU A 76 -13.19 1.15 -7.55
N ALA A 77 -12.41 2.21 -7.46
CA ALA A 77 -11.26 2.28 -6.57
C ALA A 77 -11.20 3.60 -5.80
N ASP A 78 -10.62 3.53 -4.61
CA ASP A 78 -10.36 4.67 -3.73
C ASP A 78 -8.95 5.23 -3.94
N ALA A 79 -8.02 4.38 -4.43
CA ALA A 79 -6.64 4.74 -4.74
C ALA A 79 -6.11 3.94 -5.94
N VAL A 80 -4.98 4.39 -6.48
CA VAL A 80 -4.20 3.69 -7.50
C VAL A 80 -2.84 3.35 -6.91
N ASP A 81 -2.34 2.16 -7.21
CA ASP A 81 -1.05 1.67 -6.75
C ASP A 81 -0.25 1.11 -7.93
N ALA A 82 1.06 1.05 -7.77
CA ALA A 82 1.97 0.48 -8.74
C ALA A 82 3.12 -0.26 -8.05
N PHE A 83 3.81 -1.13 -8.78
CA PHE A 83 5.00 -1.82 -8.29
C PHE A 83 6.25 -1.33 -9.04
N CYS A 84 7.06 -0.53 -8.35
CA CYS A 84 8.31 0.04 -8.87
C CYS A 84 9.49 -0.83 -8.50
N GLU A 85 9.89 -1.71 -9.40
CA GLU A 85 11.01 -2.63 -9.18
C GLU A 85 11.71 -3.01 -10.48
N HIS A 86 12.98 -3.46 -10.37
CA HIS A 86 13.78 -3.88 -11.52
C HIS A 86 13.15 -5.01 -12.33
N LEU A 87 12.28 -5.81 -11.73
CA LEU A 87 11.54 -6.91 -12.38
C LEU A 87 10.11 -6.51 -12.80
N ALA A 88 9.68 -5.29 -12.48
CA ALA A 88 8.34 -4.79 -12.75
C ALA A 88 8.40 -3.43 -13.47
N LEU A 89 7.75 -2.39 -12.95
CA LEU A 89 7.71 -1.08 -13.59
C LEU A 89 8.94 -0.22 -13.24
N SER A 90 9.43 0.49 -14.23
CA SER A 90 10.42 1.55 -14.02
C SER A 90 9.79 2.80 -13.39
N PRO A 91 10.58 3.67 -12.74
CA PRO A 91 10.08 4.94 -12.21
C PRO A 91 9.38 5.82 -13.27
N ALA A 92 9.85 5.79 -14.51
CA ALA A 92 9.23 6.54 -15.60
C ALA A 92 7.84 6.01 -15.98
N GLN A 93 7.63 4.70 -15.95
CA GLN A 93 6.33 4.08 -16.19
C GLN A 93 5.37 4.35 -15.04
N VAL A 94 5.84 4.26 -13.79
CA VAL A 94 5.07 4.63 -12.61
C VAL A 94 4.63 6.09 -12.68
N ALA A 95 5.53 7.01 -13.05
CA ALA A 95 5.18 8.42 -13.20
C ALA A 95 4.02 8.64 -14.19
N ARG A 96 4.00 7.94 -15.33
CA ARG A 96 2.88 8.01 -16.29
C ARG A 96 1.55 7.56 -15.69
N VAL A 97 1.57 6.46 -14.92
CA VAL A 97 0.37 5.96 -14.22
C VAL A 97 -0.11 6.97 -13.18
N PHE A 98 0.82 7.56 -12.42
CA PHE A 98 0.50 8.54 -11.37
C PHE A 98 0.03 9.87 -11.94
N ASP A 99 0.59 10.34 -13.06
CA ASP A 99 0.10 11.51 -13.79
C ASP A 99 -1.38 11.33 -14.17
N GLN A 100 -1.72 10.16 -14.69
CA GLN A 100 -3.10 9.86 -15.06
C GLN A 100 -4.02 9.71 -13.84
N ALA A 101 -3.57 9.02 -12.79
CA ALA A 101 -4.34 8.84 -11.57
C ALA A 101 -4.66 10.18 -10.90
N THR A 102 -3.65 11.05 -10.76
CA THR A 102 -3.81 12.39 -10.17
C THR A 102 -4.66 13.30 -11.01
N ALA A 103 -4.54 13.25 -12.35
CA ALA A 103 -5.42 13.98 -13.26
C ALA A 103 -6.90 13.57 -13.13
N LEU A 104 -7.15 12.31 -12.76
CA LEU A 104 -8.50 11.80 -12.47
C LEU A 104 -8.94 12.06 -11.03
N GLY A 105 -8.10 12.68 -10.19
CA GLY A 105 -8.36 12.91 -8.76
C GLY A 105 -8.44 11.60 -7.96
N LEU A 106 -7.59 10.65 -8.28
CA LEU A 106 -7.36 9.42 -7.50
C LEU A 106 -6.03 9.54 -6.75
N PRO A 107 -6.02 9.39 -5.42
CA PRO A 107 -4.78 9.34 -4.66
C PRO A 107 -3.93 8.12 -5.08
N VAL A 108 -2.62 8.22 -4.85
CA VAL A 108 -1.68 7.18 -5.27
C VAL A 108 -0.94 6.57 -4.08
N LYS A 109 -0.44 5.35 -4.28
CA LYS A 109 0.38 4.55 -3.37
C LYS A 109 1.45 3.84 -4.21
N LEU A 110 2.51 3.32 -3.58
CA LEU A 110 3.56 2.64 -4.33
C LEU A 110 4.19 1.50 -3.54
N HIS A 111 4.27 0.30 -4.11
CA HIS A 111 5.24 -0.71 -3.68
C HIS A 111 6.62 -0.32 -4.24
N ALA A 112 7.58 -0.09 -3.37
CA ALA A 112 8.87 0.48 -3.76
C ALA A 112 10.01 -0.02 -2.86
N GLU A 113 11.22 -0.04 -3.41
CA GLU A 113 12.44 -0.37 -2.68
C GLU A 113 12.34 -1.70 -1.93
N GLN A 114 11.60 -2.67 -2.47
CA GLN A 114 11.45 -4.00 -1.87
C GLN A 114 12.69 -4.87 -2.14
N LEU A 115 13.17 -4.90 -3.38
CA LEU A 115 14.25 -5.80 -3.84
C LEU A 115 15.45 -5.01 -4.40
N SER A 116 15.26 -3.74 -4.69
CA SER A 116 16.29 -2.84 -5.24
C SER A 116 15.97 -1.39 -4.91
N SER A 117 16.96 -0.52 -5.02
CA SER A 117 16.76 0.93 -4.85
C SER A 117 16.67 1.60 -6.23
N LEU A 118 15.47 2.06 -6.57
CA LEU A 118 15.19 2.74 -7.84
C LEU A 118 14.74 4.21 -7.67
N GLY A 119 14.63 4.70 -6.42
CA GLY A 119 14.10 6.01 -6.08
C GLY A 119 12.58 6.10 -6.24
N GLY A 120 11.89 4.96 -6.16
CA GLY A 120 10.43 4.86 -6.22
C GLY A 120 9.76 5.52 -5.03
N ALA A 121 10.30 5.36 -3.82
CA ALA A 121 9.74 5.99 -2.63
C ALA A 121 9.85 7.53 -2.70
N ALA A 122 10.96 8.07 -3.18
CA ALA A 122 11.09 9.50 -3.45
C ALA A 122 10.17 9.96 -4.60
N LEU A 123 9.95 9.12 -5.60
CA LEU A 123 8.96 9.39 -6.66
C LEU A 123 7.55 9.48 -6.07
N ALA A 124 7.13 8.46 -5.30
CA ALA A 124 5.82 8.44 -4.66
C ALA A 124 5.59 9.69 -3.79
N ALA A 125 6.59 10.08 -2.99
CA ALA A 125 6.55 11.29 -2.18
C ALA A 125 6.25 12.54 -3.02
N ARG A 126 6.90 12.73 -4.17
CA ARG A 126 6.65 13.88 -5.06
C ARG A 126 5.24 13.93 -5.65
N TYR A 127 4.51 12.83 -5.64
CA TYR A 127 3.09 12.75 -6.00
C TYR A 127 2.16 12.86 -4.79
N ASP A 128 2.68 13.24 -3.61
CA ASP A 128 1.95 13.27 -2.34
C ASP A 128 1.23 11.94 -2.07
N ALA A 129 1.90 10.83 -2.37
CA ALA A 129 1.36 9.49 -2.21
C ALA A 129 0.95 9.23 -0.75
N LEU A 130 -0.16 8.54 -0.55
CA LEU A 130 -0.64 8.14 0.78
C LEU A 130 0.40 7.27 1.49
N SER A 131 1.01 6.33 0.76
CA SER A 131 2.05 5.45 1.29
C SER A 131 3.07 5.05 0.24
N ALA A 132 4.24 4.60 0.74
CA ALA A 132 5.17 3.75 0.04
C ALA A 132 5.35 2.48 0.87
N ASP A 133 5.22 1.33 0.23
CA ASP A 133 5.10 0.03 0.87
C ASP A 133 6.38 -0.80 0.65
N HIS A 134 6.78 -1.66 1.61
CA HIS A 134 8.02 -2.45 1.72
C HIS A 134 9.22 -1.68 2.25
N LEU A 135 9.99 -0.99 1.38
CA LEU A 135 11.05 -0.03 1.72
C LEU A 135 12.35 -0.64 2.29
N GLU A 136 12.61 -1.93 2.08
CA GLU A 136 13.82 -2.61 2.55
C GLU A 136 15.10 -1.96 2.02
N TYR A 137 15.07 -1.44 0.78
CA TYR A 137 16.20 -0.79 0.11
C TYR A 137 16.06 0.74 0.02
N ALA A 138 15.16 1.33 0.82
CA ALA A 138 14.98 2.78 0.82
C ALA A 138 16.25 3.49 1.33
N THR A 139 16.65 4.52 0.60
CA THR A 139 17.81 5.35 0.92
C THR A 139 17.42 6.49 1.87
N GLU A 140 18.43 7.17 2.43
CA GLU A 140 18.20 8.36 3.26
C GLU A 140 17.49 9.48 2.46
N ASP A 141 17.77 9.63 1.17
CA ASP A 141 17.11 10.62 0.32
C ASP A 141 15.64 10.28 0.06
N ASP A 142 15.30 8.99 -0.08
CA ASP A 142 13.91 8.53 -0.12
C ASP A 142 13.17 8.90 1.17
N VAL A 143 13.78 8.60 2.31
CA VAL A 143 13.19 8.89 3.63
C VAL A 143 12.99 10.38 3.84
N LYS A 144 13.95 11.23 3.44
CA LYS A 144 13.81 12.70 3.48
C LYS A 144 12.64 13.19 2.61
N ALA A 145 12.52 12.65 1.40
CA ALA A 145 11.41 13.01 0.51
C ALA A 145 10.05 12.61 1.14
N MET A 146 9.95 11.39 1.68
CA MET A 146 8.75 10.93 2.37
C MET A 146 8.39 11.82 3.56
N ALA A 147 9.38 12.22 4.37
CA ALA A 147 9.16 13.12 5.50
C ALA A 147 8.64 14.49 5.05
N GLN A 148 9.18 15.06 3.97
CA GLN A 148 8.78 16.36 3.43
C GLN A 148 7.34 16.37 2.92
N HIS A 149 6.87 15.28 2.35
CA HIS A 149 5.54 15.15 1.75
C HIS A 149 4.52 14.45 2.66
N GLY A 150 4.96 13.91 3.81
CA GLY A 150 4.08 13.24 4.77
C GLY A 150 3.60 11.85 4.31
N THR A 151 4.30 11.24 3.34
CA THR A 151 4.05 9.88 2.86
C THR A 151 4.31 8.86 3.97
N VAL A 152 3.39 7.92 4.19
CA VAL A 152 3.53 6.89 5.22
C VAL A 152 4.41 5.74 4.72
N ALA A 153 5.32 5.27 5.55
CA ALA A 153 6.07 4.04 5.33
C ALA A 153 5.22 2.84 5.79
N VAL A 154 4.75 1.99 4.87
CA VAL A 154 4.01 0.77 5.21
C VAL A 154 4.97 -0.41 5.21
N LEU A 155 5.24 -0.95 6.38
CA LEU A 155 6.18 -2.04 6.57
C LEU A 155 5.45 -3.38 6.56
N LEU A 156 6.02 -4.37 5.87
CA LEU A 156 5.36 -5.64 5.53
C LEU A 156 6.18 -6.83 6.07
N PRO A 157 6.21 -7.04 7.39
CA PRO A 157 7.09 -8.04 8.01
C PRO A 157 6.75 -9.48 7.62
N GLY A 158 5.51 -9.76 7.18
CA GLY A 158 5.11 -11.08 6.68
C GLY A 158 5.81 -11.44 5.36
N ALA A 159 5.85 -10.51 4.42
CA ALA A 159 6.55 -10.67 3.15
C ALA A 159 8.07 -10.79 3.37
N PHE A 160 8.65 -9.90 4.17
CA PHE A 160 10.06 -9.95 4.57
C PHE A 160 10.45 -11.34 5.10
N TYR A 161 9.65 -11.88 6.02
CA TYR A 161 9.91 -13.18 6.62
C TYR A 161 9.81 -14.34 5.62
N LEU A 162 8.76 -14.39 4.82
CA LEU A 162 8.53 -15.49 3.88
C LEU A 162 9.57 -15.51 2.77
N LEU A 163 9.92 -14.33 2.23
CA LEU A 163 10.95 -14.17 1.20
C LEU A 163 12.37 -14.39 1.75
N ARG A 164 12.51 -14.51 3.07
CA ARG A 164 13.81 -14.64 3.77
C ARG A 164 14.73 -13.46 3.48
N GLU A 165 14.14 -12.26 3.39
CA GLU A 165 14.92 -11.05 3.21
C GLU A 165 15.88 -10.81 4.38
N THR A 166 17.02 -10.21 4.07
CA THR A 166 18.05 -9.86 5.05
C THR A 166 18.25 -8.37 5.20
N GLN A 167 17.94 -7.61 4.14
CA GLN A 167 17.95 -6.15 4.18
C GLN A 167 16.66 -5.65 4.83
N ARG A 168 16.79 -4.97 5.97
CA ARG A 168 15.64 -4.44 6.72
C ARG A 168 15.28 -3.05 6.25
N PRO A 169 14.00 -2.67 6.33
CA PRO A 169 13.60 -1.27 6.18
C PRO A 169 14.37 -0.37 7.17
N PRO A 170 14.76 0.85 6.78
CA PRO A 170 15.58 1.74 7.61
C PRO A 170 14.77 2.43 8.71
N VAL A 171 14.22 1.67 9.65
CA VAL A 171 13.34 2.15 10.74
C VAL A 171 13.97 3.28 11.55
N GLU A 172 15.28 3.24 11.78
CA GLU A 172 15.99 4.32 12.49
C GLU A 172 16.00 5.64 11.69
N LEU A 173 16.09 5.58 10.36
CA LEU A 173 15.97 6.76 9.52
C LEU A 173 14.54 7.31 9.55
N PHE A 174 13.51 6.42 9.49
CA PHE A 174 12.12 6.85 9.62
C PHE A 174 11.87 7.58 10.94
N ARG A 175 12.39 7.07 12.06
CA ARG A 175 12.34 7.77 13.36
C ARG A 175 13.05 9.10 13.31
N HIS A 176 14.27 9.12 12.79
CA HIS A 176 15.10 10.33 12.76
C HIS A 176 14.44 11.47 11.99
N TYR A 177 13.83 11.17 10.85
CA TYR A 177 13.16 12.14 10.00
C TYR A 177 11.65 12.31 10.27
N GLY A 178 11.09 11.56 11.22
CA GLY A 178 9.69 11.65 11.60
C GLY A 178 8.72 11.11 10.55
N VAL A 179 9.15 10.13 9.73
CA VAL A 179 8.26 9.45 8.78
C VAL A 179 7.33 8.54 9.55
N PRO A 180 5.99 8.66 9.38
CA PRO A 180 5.03 7.76 10.00
C PRO A 180 5.21 6.33 9.49
N MET A 181 5.20 5.34 10.41
CA MET A 181 5.36 3.93 10.07
C MET A 181 4.05 3.17 10.32
N ALA A 182 3.46 2.60 9.28
CA ALA A 182 2.34 1.68 9.39
C ALA A 182 2.79 0.22 9.24
N LEU A 183 1.96 -0.70 9.71
CA LEU A 183 2.14 -2.14 9.54
C LEU A 183 0.93 -2.74 8.84
N ALA A 184 1.17 -3.60 7.86
CA ALA A 184 0.13 -4.35 7.17
C ALA A 184 0.53 -5.81 6.96
N SER A 185 -0.46 -6.67 6.65
CA SER A 185 -0.23 -8.09 6.44
C SER A 185 0.32 -8.41 5.05
N ASP A 186 0.05 -7.55 4.07
CA ASP A 186 0.32 -7.86 2.67
C ASP A 186 -0.20 -9.25 2.27
N ALA A 187 -1.39 -9.61 2.78
CA ALA A 187 -1.91 -10.96 2.67
C ALA A 187 -2.14 -11.35 1.21
N ASN A 188 -1.28 -12.20 0.71
CA ASN A 188 -1.34 -12.73 -0.65
C ASN A 188 -0.76 -14.15 -0.70
N PRO A 189 -1.14 -14.98 -1.69
CA PRO A 189 -0.70 -16.38 -1.75
C PRO A 189 0.78 -16.55 -2.14
N GLY A 190 1.42 -15.51 -2.70
CA GLY A 190 2.79 -15.59 -3.21
C GLY A 190 3.85 -15.29 -2.17
N THR A 191 3.73 -14.17 -1.50
CA THR A 191 4.80 -13.62 -0.64
C THR A 191 4.41 -13.42 0.82
N SER A 192 3.11 -13.46 1.19
CA SER A 192 2.67 -13.27 2.57
C SER A 192 1.33 -13.97 2.84
N PRO A 193 1.29 -15.28 3.07
CA PRO A 193 0.03 -16.01 3.30
C PRO A 193 -0.54 -15.79 4.71
N ALA A 194 0.05 -14.93 5.52
CA ALA A 194 -0.37 -14.65 6.89
C ALA A 194 -1.50 -13.62 6.93
N LEU A 195 -2.59 -13.93 7.64
CA LEU A 195 -3.76 -13.06 7.77
C LEU A 195 -3.83 -12.31 9.11
N SER A 196 -2.94 -12.65 10.06
CA SER A 196 -3.02 -12.11 11.41
C SER A 196 -2.31 -10.77 11.54
N LEU A 197 -3.07 -9.69 11.73
CA LEU A 197 -2.50 -8.36 12.00
C LEU A 197 -1.75 -8.33 13.34
N ARG A 198 -2.19 -9.11 14.35
CA ARG A 198 -1.48 -9.25 15.63
C ARG A 198 -0.10 -9.89 15.46
N LEU A 199 0.02 -10.84 14.53
CA LEU A 199 1.32 -11.40 14.19
C LEU A 199 2.22 -10.33 13.55
N MET A 200 1.68 -9.45 12.70
CA MET A 200 2.43 -8.34 12.12
C MET A 200 2.96 -7.37 13.18
N LEU A 201 2.17 -7.07 14.22
CA LEU A 201 2.65 -6.30 15.38
C LEU A 201 3.88 -6.93 16.03
N ASN A 202 3.80 -8.23 16.32
CA ASN A 202 4.93 -8.98 16.92
C ASN A 202 6.16 -8.98 15.99
N MET A 203 5.95 -9.26 14.72
CA MET A 203 7.03 -9.30 13.72
C MET A 203 7.63 -7.92 13.47
N GLY A 204 6.85 -6.83 13.48
CA GLY A 204 7.35 -5.46 13.42
C GLY A 204 8.32 -5.16 14.56
N CYS A 205 7.99 -5.59 15.78
CA CYS A 205 8.88 -5.45 16.93
C CYS A 205 10.12 -6.36 16.83
N THR A 206 9.94 -7.63 16.48
CA THR A 206 11.03 -8.63 16.55
C THR A 206 11.97 -8.59 15.35
N LEU A 207 11.45 -8.32 14.15
CA LEU A 207 12.24 -8.29 12.91
C LEU A 207 12.77 -6.89 12.57
N PHE A 208 11.94 -5.85 12.76
CA PHE A 208 12.28 -4.49 12.35
C PHE A 208 12.72 -3.60 13.52
N GLY A 209 12.59 -4.08 14.77
CA GLY A 209 13.00 -3.33 15.96
C GLY A 209 12.08 -2.15 16.28
N MET A 210 10.82 -2.20 15.87
CA MET A 210 9.80 -1.24 16.30
C MET A 210 9.51 -1.40 17.79
N THR A 211 9.18 -0.31 18.47
CA THR A 211 8.62 -0.43 19.82
C THR A 211 7.18 -0.92 19.77
N PRO A 212 6.64 -1.51 20.85
CA PRO A 212 5.22 -1.88 20.91
C PRO A 212 4.27 -0.72 20.62
N GLU A 213 4.62 0.49 21.07
CA GLU A 213 3.85 1.72 20.83
C GLU A 213 3.86 2.11 19.35
N GLU A 214 5.03 2.05 18.70
CA GLU A 214 5.14 2.29 17.25
C GLU A 214 4.34 1.27 16.45
N ALA A 215 4.44 -0.02 16.80
CA ALA A 215 3.70 -1.08 16.14
C ALA A 215 2.17 -0.88 16.30
N LEU A 216 1.71 -0.53 17.51
CA LEU A 216 0.30 -0.24 17.75
C LEU A 216 -0.18 1.01 17.00
N ALA A 217 0.60 2.09 17.01
CA ALA A 217 0.32 3.27 16.20
C ALA A 217 0.30 2.93 14.70
N GLY A 218 1.15 2.01 14.26
CA GLY A 218 1.26 1.53 12.88
C GLY A 218 -0.01 0.87 12.35
N VAL A 219 -0.76 0.18 13.19
CA VAL A 219 -2.04 -0.47 12.80
C VAL A 219 -3.27 0.36 13.17
N THR A 220 -3.08 1.55 13.72
CA THR A 220 -4.18 2.47 14.10
C THR A 220 -4.02 3.82 13.40
N ILE A 221 -3.32 4.76 14.00
CA ILE A 221 -3.17 6.14 13.51
C ILE A 221 -2.51 6.17 12.13
N TRP A 222 -1.37 5.49 11.98
CA TRP A 222 -0.61 5.51 10.74
C TRP A 222 -1.21 4.61 9.67
N GLY A 223 -1.87 3.50 10.08
CA GLY A 223 -2.68 2.69 9.16
C GLY A 223 -3.83 3.51 8.57
N ALA A 224 -4.56 4.27 9.39
CA ALA A 224 -5.61 5.16 8.90
C ALA A 224 -5.06 6.24 7.94
N LYS A 225 -3.92 6.84 8.28
CA LYS A 225 -3.27 7.83 7.41
C LYS A 225 -2.81 7.23 6.08
N ALA A 226 -2.24 6.02 6.09
CA ALA A 226 -1.82 5.31 4.88
C ALA A 226 -3.00 4.96 3.94
N LEU A 227 -4.22 5.04 4.46
CA LEU A 227 -5.47 4.83 3.72
C LEU A 227 -6.21 6.15 3.39
N GLY A 228 -5.66 7.31 3.79
CA GLY A 228 -6.33 8.61 3.62
C GLY A 228 -7.54 8.80 4.54
N LEU A 229 -7.61 8.06 5.65
CA LEU A 229 -8.73 8.05 6.59
C LEU A 229 -8.42 8.74 7.93
N GLU A 230 -7.31 9.43 8.08
CA GLU A 230 -6.85 10.02 9.34
C GLU A 230 -7.84 11.03 9.95
N GLN A 231 -8.69 11.64 9.13
CA GLN A 231 -9.71 12.58 9.58
C GLN A 231 -10.91 11.88 10.24
N THR A 232 -11.11 10.60 9.93
CA THR A 232 -12.29 9.85 10.37
C THR A 232 -11.97 8.60 11.20
N HIS A 233 -10.74 8.07 11.12
CA HIS A 233 -10.31 6.82 11.75
C HIS A 233 -8.97 6.97 12.49
N GLY A 234 -8.55 5.91 13.16
CA GLY A 234 -7.22 5.74 13.73
C GLY A 234 -7.09 6.19 15.18
N THR A 235 -7.98 7.05 15.69
CA THR A 235 -7.99 7.53 17.08
C THR A 235 -9.40 7.54 17.65
N LEU A 236 -9.51 7.46 18.98
CA LEU A 236 -10.78 7.60 19.71
C LEU A 236 -10.99 9.08 20.08
N GLU A 237 -11.48 9.84 19.12
CA GLU A 237 -11.73 11.28 19.27
C GLU A 237 -13.16 11.63 18.88
N ALA A 238 -13.70 12.71 19.45
CA ALA A 238 -15.03 13.19 19.07
C ALA A 238 -15.09 13.55 17.60
N GLY A 239 -16.10 13.04 16.90
CA GLY A 239 -16.30 13.24 15.47
C GLY A 239 -15.69 12.15 14.56
N LYS A 240 -14.89 11.25 15.10
CA LYS A 240 -14.37 10.09 14.37
C LYS A 240 -15.26 8.85 14.54
N VAL A 241 -15.10 7.89 13.66
CA VAL A 241 -15.79 6.59 13.71
C VAL A 241 -15.36 5.84 14.97
N ALA A 242 -16.32 5.34 15.74
CA ALA A 242 -16.07 4.61 16.99
C ALA A 242 -15.66 3.14 16.70
N SER A 243 -14.60 2.96 15.92
CA SER A 243 -14.02 1.64 15.64
C SER A 243 -12.95 1.32 16.68
N PHE A 244 -13.24 0.35 17.54
CA PHE A 244 -12.30 -0.08 18.59
C PHE A 244 -12.38 -1.59 18.83
N VAL A 245 -11.30 -2.13 19.35
CA VAL A 245 -11.19 -3.53 19.71
C VAL A 245 -10.96 -3.64 21.21
N HIS A 246 -11.78 -4.44 21.87
CA HIS A 246 -11.60 -4.81 23.28
C HIS A 246 -11.04 -6.22 23.37
N TRP A 247 -9.87 -6.37 23.95
CA TRP A 247 -9.28 -7.66 24.27
C TRP A 247 -9.40 -7.91 25.79
N PRO A 248 -10.07 -9.00 26.22
CA PRO A 248 -10.04 -9.38 27.62
C PRO A 248 -8.62 -9.87 27.95
N LEU A 249 -7.85 -9.02 28.59
CA LEU A 249 -6.55 -9.39 29.15
C LEU A 249 -6.81 -10.05 30.51
N ALA A 250 -6.34 -11.28 30.70
CA ALA A 250 -6.39 -11.97 31.97
C ALA A 250 -5.25 -11.52 32.90
#